data_bfc78cb79068d944de47a2798b66a75f
#
_entry.id   bfc78cb79068d944de47a2798b66a75f
#
_cell.length_a   1.000
_cell.length_b   1.000
_cell.length_c   1.000
_cell.angle_alpha   90.00
_cell.angle_beta   90.00
_cell.angle_gamma   90.00
#
_symmetry.space_group_name_H-M   'P 1'
#
loop_
_entity.id
_entity.type
_entity.pdbx_description
1 polymer ?
#
loop_
_entity_poly.entity_id
_entity_poly.type
_entity_poly.pdbx_seq_one_letter_code
_entity_poly.pdbx_strand_id
1 'polypeptide(L)'
;RNVLGEHVTQKGSLVDPDKLRFDFSHFEAVTAEQLKEIERQVNEQVLENTPVEIDVTDMETAKAKGAMALFGEKYGDVVRVLSMGTDHYSVELCGGTHVSRTGDIGLFRITSESGISSGVRRIEAVTGFGALEWLDATERTLREIARLVKGTRETVVEKVQQVLDRNRQLEKDMDGLKAKLASSAGSDLAGNAVEVAGLKVVAAELEGADRKALMETADQLKNKLGEGVVVLATVDDGKVTLVAGVTKSAAGRIKAGDLMKHLC
;
A
#
# COMPACT_ATOMS: atom_id res chain seq x y z
N ARG A 1 -16.40 15.98 17.10
CA ARG A 1 -16.60 15.68 18.54
C ARG A 1 -17.57 14.51 18.70
N ASN A 2 -18.71 14.52 18.05
CA ASN A 2 -19.72 13.46 18.13
C ASN A 2 -19.17 12.06 17.82
N VAL A 3 -18.18 11.96 16.93
CA VAL A 3 -17.60 10.68 16.50
C VAL A 3 -16.35 10.31 17.28
N LEU A 4 -15.47 11.28 17.53
CA LEU A 4 -14.15 11.02 18.11
C LEU A 4 -14.04 11.36 19.61
N GLY A 5 -15.01 12.09 20.16
CA GLY A 5 -15.07 12.46 21.54
C GLY A 5 -14.83 13.96 21.83
N GLU A 6 -15.14 14.37 23.05
CA GLU A 6 -15.15 15.78 23.46
C GLU A 6 -13.76 16.44 23.49
N HIS A 7 -12.68 15.66 23.58
CA HIS A 7 -11.31 16.16 23.57
C HIS A 7 -10.92 16.78 22.21
N VAL A 8 -11.69 16.55 21.16
CA VAL A 8 -11.42 17.13 19.83
C VAL A 8 -11.65 18.63 19.85
N THR A 9 -10.59 19.37 19.56
CA THR A 9 -10.61 20.83 19.44
C THR A 9 -9.87 21.25 18.17
N GLN A 10 -10.33 22.32 17.51
CA GLN A 10 -9.64 22.88 16.36
C GLN A 10 -8.25 23.37 16.76
N LYS A 11 -7.24 23.05 15.91
CA LYS A 11 -5.87 23.55 15.99
C LYS A 11 -5.48 24.43 14.83
N GLY A 12 -6.22 24.34 13.73
CA GLY A 12 -6.06 25.19 12.56
C GLY A 12 -7.09 24.84 11.51
N SER A 13 -7.32 25.75 10.58
CA SER A 13 -8.17 25.51 9.42
C SER A 13 -7.70 26.32 8.21
N LEU A 14 -8.04 25.86 7.04
CA LEU A 14 -7.90 26.58 5.78
C LEU A 14 -9.10 26.24 4.91
N VAL A 15 -9.68 27.27 4.30
CA VAL A 15 -10.69 27.11 3.25
C VAL A 15 -10.23 27.91 2.06
N ASP A 16 -10.01 27.26 0.94
CA ASP A 16 -9.68 27.89 -0.34
C ASP A 16 -10.60 27.34 -1.44
N PRO A 17 -10.52 27.87 -2.68
CA PRO A 17 -11.39 27.43 -3.76
C PRO A 17 -11.26 25.94 -4.13
N ASP A 18 -10.09 25.35 -3.91
CA ASP A 18 -9.78 24.00 -4.37
C ASP A 18 -10.03 22.96 -3.28
N LYS A 19 -9.82 23.33 -1.99
CA LYS A 19 -9.94 22.40 -0.86
C LYS A 19 -10.19 23.09 0.45
N LEU A 20 -10.61 22.33 1.41
CA LEU A 20 -10.59 22.71 2.81
C LEU A 20 -9.66 21.77 3.61
N ARG A 21 -9.11 22.31 4.69
CA ARG A 21 -8.26 21.62 5.63
C ARG A 21 -8.71 21.92 7.05
N PHE A 22 -8.76 20.91 7.89
CA PHE A 22 -9.09 21.02 9.29
C PHE A 22 -8.09 20.25 10.15
N ASP A 23 -7.37 20.97 11.00
CA ASP A 23 -6.40 20.43 11.95
C ASP A 23 -7.05 20.38 13.34
N PHE A 24 -6.97 19.23 14.02
CA PHE A 24 -7.65 19.03 15.29
C PHE A 24 -6.85 18.14 16.25
N SER A 25 -7.10 18.28 17.56
CA SER A 25 -6.50 17.43 18.57
C SER A 25 -7.09 16.04 18.57
N HIS A 26 -6.24 15.03 18.31
CA HIS A 26 -6.58 13.62 18.46
C HIS A 26 -5.28 12.79 18.46
N PHE A 27 -5.25 11.71 19.25
CA PHE A 27 -4.01 10.97 19.51
C PHE A 27 -3.78 9.80 18.57
N GLU A 28 -4.84 9.29 17.94
CA GLU A 28 -4.80 8.11 17.09
C GLU A 28 -5.19 8.46 15.64
N ALA A 29 -4.87 7.57 14.69
CA ALA A 29 -5.37 7.68 13.34
C ALA A 29 -6.89 7.51 13.31
N VAL A 30 -7.59 8.37 12.58
CA VAL A 30 -9.04 8.24 12.41
C VAL A 30 -9.33 7.05 11.50
N THR A 31 -10.16 6.12 11.96
CA THR A 31 -10.47 4.92 11.17
C THR A 31 -11.35 5.25 9.97
N ALA A 32 -11.34 4.35 8.98
CA ALA A 32 -12.18 4.50 7.78
C ALA A 32 -13.68 4.60 8.12
N GLU A 33 -14.14 3.87 9.13
CA GLU A 33 -15.51 3.88 9.63
C GLU A 33 -15.85 5.23 10.27
N GLN A 34 -14.92 5.78 11.06
CA GLN A 34 -15.07 7.09 11.70
C GLN A 34 -15.10 8.20 10.65
N LEU A 35 -14.20 8.16 9.65
CA LEU A 35 -14.19 9.13 8.55
C LEU A 35 -15.50 9.09 7.75
N LYS A 36 -16.00 7.89 7.46
CA LYS A 36 -17.29 7.70 6.79
C LYS A 36 -18.45 8.25 7.61
N GLU A 37 -18.44 8.06 8.92
CA GLU A 37 -19.47 8.57 9.82
C GLU A 37 -19.42 10.10 9.93
N ILE A 38 -18.24 10.70 10.01
CA ILE A 38 -18.05 12.17 9.97
C ILE A 38 -18.61 12.73 8.66
N GLU A 39 -18.24 12.12 7.55
CA GLU A 39 -18.68 12.52 6.22
C GLU A 39 -20.20 12.43 6.06
N ARG A 40 -20.82 11.35 6.59
CA ARG A 40 -22.26 11.15 6.61
C ARG A 40 -22.96 12.26 7.40
N GLN A 41 -22.50 12.54 8.63
CA GLN A 41 -23.11 13.56 9.49
C GLN A 41 -23.01 14.95 8.87
N VAL A 42 -21.88 15.31 8.28
CA VAL A 42 -21.71 16.61 7.60
C VAL A 42 -22.67 16.71 6.41
N ASN A 43 -22.73 15.68 5.57
CA ASN A 43 -23.62 15.69 4.41
C ASN A 43 -25.11 15.69 4.80
N GLU A 44 -25.49 15.08 5.90
CA GLU A 44 -26.86 15.19 6.44
C GLU A 44 -27.21 16.65 6.74
N GLN A 45 -26.33 17.38 7.45
CA GLN A 45 -26.55 18.79 7.75
C GLN A 45 -26.56 19.67 6.50
N VAL A 46 -25.74 19.32 5.50
CA VAL A 46 -25.78 20.00 4.18
C VAL A 46 -27.11 19.77 3.49
N LEU A 47 -27.60 18.54 3.45
CA LEU A 47 -28.86 18.17 2.79
C LEU A 47 -30.11 18.75 3.46
N GLU A 48 -30.07 18.98 4.79
CA GLU A 48 -31.14 19.66 5.55
C GLU A 48 -31.37 21.10 5.01
N ASN A 49 -30.36 21.70 4.38
CA ASN A 49 -30.46 23.02 3.77
C ASN A 49 -31.01 24.09 4.69
N THR A 50 -30.59 24.09 5.97
CA THR A 50 -31.04 25.07 6.97
C THR A 50 -30.41 26.45 6.72
N PRO A 51 -31.09 27.56 7.07
CA PRO A 51 -30.46 28.88 7.08
C PRO A 51 -29.26 28.90 8.03
N VAL A 52 -28.23 29.68 7.67
CA VAL A 52 -27.14 30.02 8.56
C VAL A 52 -27.53 31.28 9.33
N GLU A 53 -27.56 31.13 10.66
CA GLU A 53 -27.96 32.24 11.53
C GLU A 53 -26.70 32.90 12.09
N ILE A 54 -26.74 34.27 12.08
CA ILE A 54 -25.65 35.08 12.58
C ILE A 54 -26.22 36.00 13.66
N ASP A 55 -25.63 35.89 14.86
CA ASP A 55 -25.99 36.75 15.99
C ASP A 55 -24.76 37.51 16.47
N VAL A 56 -24.91 38.77 16.75
CA VAL A 56 -23.84 39.64 17.28
C VAL A 56 -24.22 39.98 18.74
N THR A 57 -23.46 39.44 19.67
CA THR A 57 -23.78 39.50 21.10
C THR A 57 -22.55 39.61 21.95
N ASP A 58 -22.72 39.74 23.26
CA ASP A 58 -21.62 39.66 24.23
C ASP A 58 -21.15 38.21 24.45
N MET A 59 -19.96 38.08 25.02
CA MET A 59 -19.31 36.79 25.24
C MET A 59 -20.09 35.85 26.19
N GLU A 60 -20.76 36.40 27.20
CA GLU A 60 -21.51 35.61 28.19
C GLU A 60 -22.76 35.00 27.55
N THR A 61 -23.49 35.80 26.79
CA THR A 61 -24.64 35.36 25.99
C THR A 61 -24.23 34.31 24.94
N ALA A 62 -23.09 34.52 24.28
CA ALA A 62 -22.57 33.56 23.30
C ALA A 62 -22.26 32.19 23.96
N LYS A 63 -21.60 32.18 25.11
CA LYS A 63 -21.34 30.96 25.88
C LYS A 63 -22.63 30.29 26.36
N ALA A 64 -23.62 31.08 26.81
CA ALA A 64 -24.92 30.54 27.22
C ALA A 64 -25.67 29.85 26.05
N LYS A 65 -25.43 30.26 24.81
CA LYS A 65 -25.93 29.61 23.58
C LYS A 65 -25.11 28.39 23.18
N GLY A 66 -24.08 28.02 23.93
CA GLY A 66 -23.22 26.87 23.64
C GLY A 66 -22.12 27.14 22.61
N ALA A 67 -21.85 28.43 22.29
CA ALA A 67 -20.84 28.77 21.30
C ALA A 67 -19.46 28.29 21.72
N MET A 68 -18.79 27.56 20.83
CA MET A 68 -17.40 27.15 21.01
C MET A 68 -16.45 28.28 20.63
N ALA A 69 -15.60 28.68 21.57
CA ALA A 69 -14.52 29.62 21.33
C ALA A 69 -13.26 28.86 20.92
N LEU A 70 -12.58 29.32 19.86
CA LEU A 70 -11.30 28.74 19.45
C LEU A 70 -10.22 29.10 20.47
N PHE A 71 -9.36 28.16 20.81
CA PHE A 71 -8.27 28.38 21.75
C PHE A 71 -7.24 29.35 21.17
N GLY A 72 -6.92 30.40 21.93
CA GLY A 72 -5.85 31.34 21.59
C GLY A 72 -6.29 32.60 20.86
N GLU A 73 -7.55 32.74 20.49
CA GLU A 73 -8.09 33.99 19.96
C GLU A 73 -8.45 34.98 21.09
N LYS A 74 -8.11 36.24 20.91
CA LYS A 74 -8.55 37.32 21.78
C LYS A 74 -9.87 37.87 21.24
N TYR A 75 -10.94 37.55 21.90
CA TYR A 75 -12.25 38.10 21.59
C TYR A 75 -12.48 39.45 22.27
N GLY A 76 -13.12 40.37 21.59
CA GLY A 76 -13.59 41.62 22.19
C GLY A 76 -14.84 41.42 23.04
N ASP A 77 -15.39 42.52 23.54
CA ASP A 77 -16.64 42.52 24.32
C ASP A 77 -17.84 42.07 23.50
N VAL A 78 -17.76 42.23 22.20
CA VAL A 78 -18.80 41.84 21.23
C VAL A 78 -18.26 40.76 20.31
N VAL A 79 -18.96 39.66 20.18
CA VAL A 79 -18.62 38.50 19.36
C VAL A 79 -19.71 38.17 18.36
N ARG A 80 -19.32 37.55 17.25
CA ARG A 80 -20.22 37.05 16.23
C ARG A 80 -20.38 35.56 16.38
N VAL A 81 -21.61 35.12 16.72
CA VAL A 81 -22.02 33.73 16.87
C VAL A 81 -22.61 33.26 15.56
N LEU A 82 -22.14 32.15 15.05
CA LEU A 82 -22.63 31.48 13.87
C LEU A 82 -23.30 30.18 14.27
N SER A 83 -24.55 29.97 13.86
CA SER A 83 -25.30 28.75 14.08
C SER A 83 -25.67 28.10 12.74
N MET A 84 -25.40 26.82 12.61
CA MET A 84 -25.64 26.02 11.41
C MET A 84 -26.29 24.67 11.76
N GLY A 85 -27.10 24.18 10.84
CA GLY A 85 -27.69 22.84 10.93
C GLY A 85 -28.96 22.81 11.79
N THR A 86 -29.63 21.67 11.76
CA THR A 86 -30.86 21.46 12.52
C THR A 86 -30.58 21.48 14.02
N ASP A 87 -31.43 22.15 14.79
CA ASP A 87 -31.29 22.30 16.24
C ASP A 87 -29.92 22.91 16.67
N HIS A 88 -29.40 23.85 15.87
CA HIS A 88 -28.09 24.48 16.12
C HIS A 88 -26.97 23.43 16.24
N TYR A 89 -26.91 22.51 15.29
CA TYR A 89 -25.93 21.42 15.26
C TYR A 89 -24.48 21.88 15.46
N SER A 90 -24.12 23.03 14.87
CA SER A 90 -22.84 23.71 15.12
C SER A 90 -23.10 25.16 15.55
N VAL A 91 -22.50 25.55 16.67
CA VAL A 91 -22.55 26.94 17.17
C VAL A 91 -21.13 27.37 17.48
N GLU A 92 -20.61 28.31 16.68
CA GLU A 92 -19.21 28.70 16.70
C GLU A 92 -19.03 30.22 16.77
N LEU A 93 -17.95 30.67 17.40
CA LEU A 93 -17.51 32.05 17.27
C LEU A 93 -16.69 32.20 15.98
N CYS A 94 -17.21 32.91 14.99
CA CYS A 94 -16.51 33.10 13.72
C CYS A 94 -16.78 34.45 13.07
N GLY A 95 -15.70 35.18 12.76
CA GLY A 95 -15.74 36.48 12.06
C GLY A 95 -15.66 36.39 10.54
N GLY A 96 -15.50 35.16 9.96
CA GLY A 96 -15.34 34.97 8.52
C GLY A 96 -16.60 35.15 7.70
N THR A 97 -16.49 34.91 6.39
CA THR A 97 -17.62 34.81 5.46
C THR A 97 -18.17 33.40 5.42
N HIS A 98 -19.47 33.28 5.29
CA HIS A 98 -20.18 32.01 5.32
C HIS A 98 -21.25 31.94 4.24
N VAL A 99 -21.66 30.73 3.89
CA VAL A 99 -22.82 30.47 3.04
C VAL A 99 -24.11 30.95 3.69
N SER A 100 -25.13 31.20 2.91
CA SER A 100 -26.44 31.62 3.44
C SER A 100 -27.26 30.46 3.96
N ARG A 101 -27.06 29.29 3.41
CA ARG A 101 -27.73 28.03 3.80
C ARG A 101 -26.72 26.89 3.76
N THR A 102 -26.92 25.88 4.59
CA THR A 102 -26.03 24.70 4.61
C THR A 102 -26.00 23.97 3.27
N GLY A 103 -27.09 23.96 2.52
CA GLY A 103 -27.15 23.38 1.17
C GLY A 103 -26.27 24.04 0.13
N ASP A 104 -25.89 25.32 0.31
CA ASP A 104 -24.97 26.03 -0.59
C ASP A 104 -23.55 25.42 -0.59
N ILE A 105 -23.19 24.64 0.45
CA ILE A 105 -21.92 23.92 0.55
C ILE A 105 -21.83 22.83 -0.52
N GLY A 106 -22.94 22.19 -0.86
CA GLY A 106 -22.99 21.05 -1.75
C GLY A 106 -22.37 19.79 -1.12
N LEU A 107 -22.10 18.79 -1.94
CA LEU A 107 -21.51 17.52 -1.46
C LEU A 107 -20.18 17.78 -0.76
N PHE A 108 -20.02 17.23 0.44
CA PHE A 108 -18.77 17.23 1.20
C PHE A 108 -18.09 15.85 1.08
N ARG A 109 -16.78 15.82 0.77
CA ARG A 109 -16.00 14.60 0.65
C ARG A 109 -14.64 14.75 1.31
N ILE A 110 -14.31 13.85 2.25
CA ILE A 110 -12.97 13.76 2.83
C ILE A 110 -12.04 13.08 1.81
N THR A 111 -10.93 13.73 1.49
CA THR A 111 -9.95 13.24 0.52
C THR A 111 -8.72 12.62 1.19
N SER A 112 -8.34 13.11 2.38
CA SER A 112 -7.22 12.56 3.13
C SER A 112 -7.36 12.78 4.63
N GLU A 113 -6.69 11.92 5.41
CA GLU A 113 -6.48 12.05 6.85
C GLU A 113 -5.04 11.70 7.18
N SER A 114 -4.38 12.51 8.03
CA SER A 114 -2.97 12.29 8.40
C SER A 114 -2.61 12.92 9.74
N GLY A 115 -1.57 12.39 10.39
CA GLY A 115 -0.92 13.04 11.53
C GLY A 115 0.04 14.13 11.08
N ILE A 116 -0.02 15.30 11.69
CA ILE A 116 0.88 16.43 11.37
C ILE A 116 1.86 16.76 12.51
N SER A 117 1.49 16.44 13.73
CA SER A 117 2.35 16.55 14.91
C SER A 117 1.84 15.64 16.03
N SER A 118 2.55 15.54 17.13
CA SER A 118 2.10 14.75 18.29
C SER A 118 0.74 15.25 18.77
N GLY A 119 -0.26 14.37 18.77
CA GLY A 119 -1.62 14.65 19.22
C GLY A 119 -2.43 15.58 18.30
N VAL A 120 -1.98 15.83 17.06
CA VAL A 120 -2.70 16.65 16.09
C VAL A 120 -2.89 15.89 14.77
N ARG A 121 -4.14 15.78 14.33
CA ARG A 121 -4.57 15.16 13.08
C ARG A 121 -5.05 16.23 12.12
N ARG A 122 -4.97 15.92 10.84
CA ARG A 122 -5.44 16.76 9.72
C ARG A 122 -6.41 15.98 8.86
N ILE A 123 -7.53 16.59 8.55
CA ILE A 123 -8.44 16.17 7.48
C ILE A 123 -8.34 17.18 6.34
N GLU A 124 -8.20 16.72 5.12
CA GLU A 124 -8.44 17.50 3.91
C GLU A 124 -9.74 17.03 3.26
N ALA A 125 -10.49 17.96 2.73
CA ALA A 125 -11.77 17.66 2.09
C ALA A 125 -12.06 18.63 0.94
N VAL A 126 -13.01 18.26 0.11
CA VAL A 126 -13.54 19.06 -1.00
C VAL A 126 -15.06 19.17 -0.89
N THR A 127 -15.64 20.23 -1.47
CA THR A 127 -17.08 20.47 -1.47
C THR A 127 -17.61 20.80 -2.86
N GLY A 128 -18.93 20.75 -3.01
CA GLY A 128 -19.61 21.18 -4.23
C GLY A 128 -19.09 20.49 -5.50
N PHE A 129 -18.73 21.27 -6.51
CA PHE A 129 -18.20 20.75 -7.77
C PHE A 129 -16.86 20.06 -7.61
N GLY A 130 -15.97 20.51 -6.71
CA GLY A 130 -14.70 19.81 -6.42
C GLY A 130 -14.92 18.40 -5.90
N ALA A 131 -15.97 18.16 -5.11
CA ALA A 131 -16.33 16.81 -4.65
C ALA A 131 -16.87 15.93 -5.79
N LEU A 132 -17.64 16.50 -6.73
CA LEU A 132 -18.10 15.77 -7.92
C LEU A 132 -16.94 15.41 -8.84
N GLU A 133 -16.02 16.33 -9.10
CA GLU A 133 -14.81 16.07 -9.89
C GLU A 133 -13.93 14.98 -9.29
N TRP A 134 -13.79 14.99 -7.96
CA TRP A 134 -13.06 13.95 -7.24
C TRP A 134 -13.71 12.57 -7.39
N LEU A 135 -15.04 12.49 -7.31
CA LEU A 135 -15.79 11.26 -7.54
C LEU A 135 -15.64 10.76 -8.98
N ASP A 136 -15.77 11.65 -9.96
CA ASP A 136 -15.60 11.30 -11.37
C ASP A 136 -14.19 10.80 -11.69
N ALA A 137 -13.17 11.41 -11.09
CA ALA A 137 -11.78 10.96 -11.23
C ALA A 137 -11.59 9.56 -10.65
N THR A 138 -12.14 9.32 -9.46
CA THR A 138 -12.10 8.01 -8.79
C THR A 138 -12.81 6.94 -9.63
N GLU A 139 -13.98 7.25 -10.15
CA GLU A 139 -14.73 6.31 -10.99
C GLU A 139 -14.01 6.02 -12.33
N ARG A 140 -13.40 7.02 -12.96
CA ARG A 140 -12.57 6.81 -14.15
C ARG A 140 -11.43 5.87 -13.88
N THR A 141 -10.69 6.05 -12.78
CA THR A 141 -9.60 5.16 -12.37
C THR A 141 -10.09 3.73 -12.17
N LEU A 142 -11.22 3.55 -11.48
CA LEU A 142 -11.82 2.23 -11.27
C LEU A 142 -12.23 1.56 -12.58
N ARG A 143 -12.83 2.29 -13.51
CA ARG A 143 -13.18 1.78 -14.86
C ARG A 143 -11.93 1.38 -15.64
N GLU A 144 -10.85 2.14 -15.53
CA GLU A 144 -9.60 1.82 -16.20
C GLU A 144 -8.99 0.53 -15.66
N ILE A 145 -8.93 0.36 -14.34
CA ILE A 145 -8.47 -0.90 -13.72
C ILE A 145 -9.36 -2.07 -14.16
N ALA A 146 -10.68 -1.90 -14.13
CA ALA A 146 -11.62 -2.93 -14.59
C ALA A 146 -11.34 -3.34 -16.03
N ARG A 147 -11.10 -2.37 -16.93
CA ARG A 147 -10.74 -2.64 -18.34
C ARG A 147 -9.44 -3.44 -18.48
N LEU A 148 -8.39 -3.07 -17.70
CA LEU A 148 -7.11 -3.78 -17.74
C LEU A 148 -7.24 -5.26 -17.38
N VAL A 149 -8.09 -5.58 -16.40
CA VAL A 149 -8.34 -6.97 -15.99
C VAL A 149 -9.50 -7.65 -16.74
N LYS A 150 -10.05 -6.99 -17.77
CA LYS A 150 -11.22 -7.48 -18.55
C LYS A 150 -12.43 -7.78 -17.66
N GLY A 151 -12.70 -6.91 -16.70
CA GLY A 151 -13.82 -6.97 -15.77
C GLY A 151 -14.76 -5.77 -15.88
N THR A 152 -15.73 -5.71 -14.98
CA THR A 152 -16.62 -4.58 -14.72
C THR A 152 -16.35 -4.01 -13.32
N ARG A 153 -17.01 -2.90 -12.95
CA ARG A 153 -16.94 -2.33 -11.61
C ARG A 153 -17.25 -3.37 -10.51
N GLU A 154 -18.24 -4.21 -10.75
CA GLU A 154 -18.70 -5.23 -9.80
C GLU A 154 -17.72 -6.41 -9.70
N THR A 155 -17.01 -6.72 -10.79
CA THR A 155 -16.14 -7.91 -10.89
C THR A 155 -14.64 -7.59 -10.80
N VAL A 156 -14.25 -6.31 -10.74
CA VAL A 156 -12.84 -5.90 -10.80
C VAL A 156 -11.99 -6.53 -9.69
N VAL A 157 -12.49 -6.60 -8.47
CA VAL A 157 -11.76 -7.18 -7.33
C VAL A 157 -11.51 -8.66 -7.56
N GLU A 158 -12.54 -9.41 -7.98
CA GLU A 158 -12.42 -10.82 -8.32
C GLU A 158 -11.42 -11.04 -9.46
N LYS A 159 -11.49 -10.22 -10.51
CA LYS A 159 -10.58 -10.31 -11.66
C LYS A 159 -9.13 -10.02 -11.28
N VAL A 160 -8.88 -9.03 -10.42
CA VAL A 160 -7.53 -8.76 -9.89
C VAL A 160 -7.03 -9.97 -9.09
N GLN A 161 -7.88 -10.56 -8.23
CA GLN A 161 -7.50 -11.75 -7.46
C GLN A 161 -7.16 -12.92 -8.40
N GLN A 162 -7.95 -13.17 -9.44
CA GLN A 162 -7.67 -14.21 -10.43
C GLN A 162 -6.32 -14.01 -11.13
N VAL A 163 -5.96 -12.74 -11.47
CA VAL A 163 -4.66 -12.44 -12.09
C VAL A 163 -3.52 -12.72 -11.12
N LEU A 164 -3.66 -12.33 -9.85
CA LEU A 164 -2.65 -12.58 -8.83
C LEU A 164 -2.45 -14.08 -8.57
N ASP A 165 -3.53 -14.85 -8.49
CA ASP A 165 -3.47 -16.28 -8.25
C ASP A 165 -2.85 -17.01 -9.47
N ARG A 166 -3.21 -16.57 -10.68
CA ARG A 166 -2.60 -17.10 -11.91
C ARG A 166 -1.10 -16.79 -11.97
N ASN A 167 -0.69 -15.59 -11.58
CA ASN A 167 0.74 -15.24 -11.53
C ASN A 167 1.51 -16.16 -10.58
N ARG A 168 0.98 -16.36 -9.36
CA ARG A 168 1.58 -17.29 -8.40
C ARG A 168 1.66 -18.73 -8.92
N GLN A 169 0.63 -19.18 -9.68
CA GLN A 169 0.64 -20.50 -10.28
C GLN A 169 1.69 -20.60 -11.38
N LEU A 170 1.80 -19.59 -12.25
CA LEU A 170 2.81 -19.55 -13.30
C LEU A 170 4.24 -19.56 -12.74
N GLU A 171 4.49 -18.85 -11.66
CA GLU A 171 5.78 -18.88 -10.95
C GLU A 171 6.12 -20.29 -10.47
N LYS A 172 5.17 -20.99 -9.81
CA LYS A 172 5.34 -22.38 -9.39
C LYS A 172 5.57 -23.35 -10.55
N ASP A 173 4.80 -23.18 -11.64
CA ASP A 173 4.94 -24.02 -12.82
C ASP A 173 6.30 -23.80 -13.49
N MET A 174 6.76 -22.57 -13.56
CA MET A 174 8.08 -22.20 -14.08
C MET A 174 9.20 -22.84 -13.25
N ASP A 175 9.12 -22.74 -11.90
CA ASP A 175 10.07 -23.38 -11.02
C ASP A 175 10.06 -24.92 -11.15
N GLY A 176 8.88 -25.51 -11.28
CA GLY A 176 8.72 -26.94 -11.53
C GLY A 176 9.31 -27.38 -12.88
N LEU A 177 9.14 -26.59 -13.94
CA LEU A 177 9.74 -26.85 -15.24
C LEU A 177 11.27 -26.71 -15.22
N LYS A 178 11.81 -25.69 -14.56
CA LYS A 178 13.25 -25.52 -14.34
C LYS A 178 13.85 -26.73 -13.62
N ALA A 179 13.19 -27.20 -12.55
CA ALA A 179 13.65 -28.38 -11.79
C ALA A 179 13.64 -29.66 -12.67
N LYS A 180 12.59 -29.84 -13.51
CA LYS A 180 12.52 -30.98 -14.43
C LYS A 180 13.61 -30.93 -15.50
N LEU A 181 13.87 -29.76 -16.09
CA LEU A 181 14.96 -29.57 -17.05
C LEU A 181 16.31 -29.88 -16.42
N ALA A 182 16.58 -29.36 -15.22
CA ALA A 182 17.82 -29.67 -14.49
C ALA A 182 17.97 -31.17 -14.18
N SER A 183 16.88 -31.86 -13.79
CA SER A 183 16.89 -33.30 -13.52
C SER A 183 17.12 -34.14 -14.80
N SER A 184 16.52 -33.75 -15.94
CA SER A 184 16.75 -34.40 -17.24
C SER A 184 18.19 -34.24 -17.70
N ALA A 185 18.72 -33.00 -17.68
CA ALA A 185 20.10 -32.71 -17.99
C ALA A 185 21.08 -33.49 -17.12
N GLY A 186 20.78 -33.61 -15.81
CA GLY A 186 21.58 -34.41 -14.86
C GLY A 186 21.60 -35.92 -15.16
N SER A 187 20.56 -36.46 -15.83
CA SER A 187 20.55 -37.87 -16.24
C SER A 187 21.47 -38.14 -17.41
N ASP A 188 21.45 -37.28 -18.42
CA ASP A 188 22.26 -37.42 -19.63
C ASP A 188 23.74 -37.14 -19.32
N LEU A 189 24.02 -36.18 -18.42
CA LEU A 189 25.37 -35.81 -18.02
C LEU A 189 26.09 -36.90 -17.22
N ALA A 190 25.37 -37.72 -16.44
CA ALA A 190 25.97 -38.82 -15.71
C ALA A 190 26.56 -39.90 -16.67
N GLY A 191 25.92 -40.08 -17.85
CA GLY A 191 26.41 -40.98 -18.88
C GLY A 191 27.68 -40.48 -19.60
N ASN A 192 27.93 -39.20 -19.57
CA ASN A 192 29.06 -38.53 -20.21
C ASN A 192 30.25 -38.31 -19.26
N ALA A 193 30.28 -38.97 -18.08
CA ALA A 193 31.38 -38.87 -17.11
C ALA A 193 32.67 -39.37 -17.73
N VAL A 194 33.75 -38.59 -17.62
CA VAL A 194 35.08 -38.93 -18.06
C VAL A 194 35.87 -39.46 -16.84
N GLU A 195 36.60 -40.55 -17.00
CA GLU A 195 37.47 -41.08 -15.95
C GLU A 195 38.83 -40.37 -15.97
N VAL A 196 39.20 -39.71 -14.87
CA VAL A 196 40.47 -39.03 -14.71
C VAL A 196 41.12 -39.51 -13.38
N ALA A 197 42.27 -40.13 -13.46
CA ALA A 197 43.02 -40.68 -12.33
C ALA A 197 42.15 -41.60 -11.42
N GLY A 198 41.26 -42.40 -12.00
CA GLY A 198 40.35 -43.30 -11.30
C GLY A 198 39.16 -42.61 -10.61
N LEU A 199 38.86 -41.37 -10.93
CA LEU A 199 37.67 -40.64 -10.51
C LEU A 199 36.80 -40.32 -11.71
N LYS A 200 35.49 -40.46 -11.58
CA LYS A 200 34.53 -40.00 -12.58
C LYS A 200 34.36 -38.48 -12.48
N VAL A 201 34.61 -37.78 -13.56
CA VAL A 201 34.47 -36.32 -13.65
C VAL A 201 33.36 -35.94 -14.61
N VAL A 202 32.45 -35.17 -14.14
CA VAL A 202 31.44 -34.52 -14.99
C VAL A 202 31.66 -33.01 -14.96
N ALA A 203 31.89 -32.40 -16.12
CA ALA A 203 31.96 -30.95 -16.28
C ALA A 203 30.97 -30.55 -17.39
N ALA A 204 30.02 -29.66 -17.08
CA ALA A 204 29.01 -29.25 -18.04
C ALA A 204 28.48 -27.85 -17.78
N GLU A 205 28.04 -27.19 -18.84
CA GLU A 205 27.23 -26.00 -18.79
C GLU A 205 25.74 -26.36 -18.85
N LEU A 206 24.93 -25.72 -18.00
CA LEU A 206 23.50 -25.84 -17.95
C LEU A 206 22.89 -24.47 -18.31
N GLU A 207 22.52 -24.30 -19.57
CA GLU A 207 21.89 -23.06 -20.04
C GLU A 207 20.58 -22.77 -19.27
N GLY A 208 20.42 -21.54 -18.81
CA GLY A 208 19.21 -21.07 -18.12
C GLY A 208 18.96 -21.65 -16.72
N ALA A 209 19.90 -22.41 -16.18
CA ALA A 209 19.81 -22.92 -14.82
C ALA A 209 20.19 -21.81 -13.81
N ASP A 210 19.37 -21.60 -12.79
CA ASP A 210 19.73 -20.77 -11.67
C ASP A 210 20.68 -21.51 -10.69
N ARG A 211 21.25 -20.79 -9.72
CA ARG A 211 22.15 -21.37 -8.72
C ARG A 211 21.55 -22.55 -7.96
N LYS A 212 20.24 -22.52 -7.68
CA LYS A 212 19.54 -23.58 -6.96
C LYS A 212 19.44 -24.84 -7.82
N ALA A 213 19.07 -24.69 -9.07
CA ALA A 213 19.01 -25.77 -10.04
C ALA A 213 20.39 -26.42 -10.27
N LEU A 214 21.47 -25.62 -10.36
CA LEU A 214 22.84 -26.14 -10.42
C LEU A 214 23.20 -26.97 -9.20
N MET A 215 22.87 -26.52 -8.00
CA MET A 215 23.15 -27.25 -6.75
C MET A 215 22.38 -28.58 -6.69
N GLU A 216 21.08 -28.54 -7.02
CA GLU A 216 20.24 -29.77 -7.05
C GLU A 216 20.74 -30.77 -8.07
N THR A 217 21.12 -30.31 -9.28
CA THR A 217 21.69 -31.16 -10.32
C THR A 217 23.03 -31.75 -9.91
N ALA A 218 23.92 -30.96 -9.27
CA ALA A 218 25.18 -31.43 -8.77
C ALA A 218 25.00 -32.51 -7.69
N ASP A 219 24.02 -32.36 -6.79
CA ASP A 219 23.71 -33.36 -5.77
C ASP A 219 23.17 -34.67 -6.37
N GLN A 220 22.29 -34.57 -7.39
CA GLN A 220 21.79 -35.72 -8.12
C GLN A 220 22.91 -36.47 -8.86
N LEU A 221 23.82 -35.74 -9.52
CA LEU A 221 24.98 -36.32 -10.19
C LEU A 221 25.93 -37.01 -9.23
N LYS A 222 26.24 -36.42 -8.08
CA LYS A 222 27.04 -37.05 -7.02
C LYS A 222 26.46 -38.41 -6.57
N ASN A 223 25.14 -38.46 -6.42
CA ASN A 223 24.46 -39.69 -6.03
C ASN A 223 24.53 -40.79 -7.09
N LYS A 224 24.56 -40.41 -8.40
CA LYS A 224 24.63 -41.34 -9.53
C LYS A 224 26.07 -41.79 -9.87
N LEU A 225 27.08 -40.96 -9.64
CA LEU A 225 28.46 -41.22 -10.04
C LEU A 225 29.14 -42.25 -9.14
N GLY A 226 28.74 -42.40 -7.86
CA GLY A 226 29.38 -43.26 -6.86
C GLY A 226 30.67 -42.64 -6.33
N GLU A 227 31.78 -42.62 -7.08
CA GLU A 227 33.02 -41.94 -6.76
C GLU A 227 33.42 -40.97 -7.85
N GLY A 228 33.40 -39.66 -7.56
CA GLY A 228 33.68 -38.69 -8.58
C GLY A 228 33.52 -37.22 -8.18
N VAL A 229 33.66 -36.38 -9.17
CA VAL A 229 33.63 -34.90 -9.10
C VAL A 229 32.63 -34.37 -10.12
N VAL A 230 31.89 -33.39 -9.72
CA VAL A 230 30.91 -32.65 -10.59
C VAL A 230 31.28 -31.19 -10.58
N VAL A 231 31.39 -30.58 -11.74
CA VAL A 231 31.52 -29.14 -11.94
C VAL A 231 30.45 -28.71 -12.94
N LEU A 232 29.54 -27.87 -12.48
CA LEU A 232 28.47 -27.33 -13.31
C LEU A 232 28.60 -25.80 -13.40
N ALA A 233 28.35 -25.29 -14.58
CA ALA A 233 28.34 -23.86 -14.87
C ALA A 233 27.01 -23.41 -15.45
N THR A 234 26.68 -22.15 -15.29
CA THR A 234 25.67 -21.44 -16.08
C THR A 234 26.17 -20.03 -16.36
N VAL A 235 25.76 -19.49 -17.49
CA VAL A 235 26.03 -18.09 -17.87
C VAL A 235 24.68 -17.37 -17.97
N ASP A 236 24.53 -16.30 -17.17
CA ASP A 236 23.36 -15.44 -17.16
C ASP A 236 23.81 -13.98 -17.19
N ASP A 237 23.34 -13.19 -18.16
CA ASP A 237 23.74 -11.79 -18.39
C ASP A 237 25.26 -11.54 -18.31
N GLY A 238 26.06 -12.44 -18.87
CA GLY A 238 27.52 -12.35 -18.86
C GLY A 238 28.17 -12.69 -17.52
N LYS A 239 27.42 -13.14 -16.54
CA LYS A 239 27.92 -13.64 -15.25
C LYS A 239 27.96 -15.15 -15.25
N VAL A 240 29.12 -15.72 -14.90
CA VAL A 240 29.28 -17.15 -14.77
C VAL A 240 29.01 -17.55 -13.32
N THR A 241 28.08 -18.48 -13.11
CA THR A 241 27.86 -19.15 -11.82
C THR A 241 28.40 -20.57 -11.90
N LEU A 242 29.32 -20.93 -10.98
CA LEU A 242 29.94 -22.24 -10.90
C LEU A 242 29.49 -22.97 -9.63
N VAL A 243 29.24 -24.26 -9.74
CA VAL A 243 29.00 -25.18 -8.61
C VAL A 243 29.90 -26.39 -8.76
N ALA A 244 30.73 -26.66 -7.75
CA ALA A 244 31.53 -27.87 -7.68
C ALA A 244 31.07 -28.79 -6.55
N GLY A 245 30.96 -30.07 -6.83
CA GLY A 245 30.58 -31.10 -5.88
C GLY A 245 31.54 -32.30 -5.92
N VAL A 246 31.88 -32.83 -4.77
CA VAL A 246 32.72 -34.03 -4.64
C VAL A 246 31.94 -35.09 -3.87
N THR A 247 31.95 -36.33 -4.31
CA THR A 247 31.29 -37.42 -3.61
C THR A 247 32.02 -37.74 -2.29
N LYS A 248 31.32 -38.31 -1.33
CA LYS A 248 31.92 -38.66 -0.01
C LYS A 248 33.14 -39.61 -0.14
N SER A 249 33.08 -40.53 -1.08
CA SER A 249 34.19 -41.51 -1.37
C SER A 249 35.42 -40.80 -1.96
N ALA A 250 35.25 -39.74 -2.76
CA ALA A 250 36.32 -38.97 -3.37
C ALA A 250 36.85 -37.83 -2.49
N ALA A 251 36.16 -37.48 -1.39
CA ALA A 251 36.50 -36.33 -0.54
C ALA A 251 37.86 -36.43 0.18
N GLY A 252 38.42 -37.67 0.36
CA GLY A 252 39.76 -37.89 0.87
C GLY A 252 40.87 -37.58 -0.14
N ARG A 253 40.55 -37.54 -1.43
CA ARG A 253 41.49 -37.33 -2.53
C ARG A 253 41.45 -35.89 -3.08
N ILE A 254 40.28 -35.30 -3.11
CA ILE A 254 40.06 -33.94 -3.65
C ILE A 254 38.96 -33.22 -2.87
N LYS A 255 39.13 -31.90 -2.65
CA LYS A 255 38.12 -31.06 -1.99
C LYS A 255 37.48 -30.13 -2.96
N ALA A 256 36.16 -29.96 -2.90
CA ALA A 256 35.40 -29.04 -3.78
C ALA A 256 35.90 -27.58 -3.69
N GLY A 257 36.31 -27.15 -2.48
CA GLY A 257 36.89 -25.79 -2.30
C GLY A 257 38.24 -25.58 -3.01
N ASP A 258 39.06 -26.62 -3.10
CA ASP A 258 40.34 -26.52 -3.81
C ASP A 258 40.14 -26.51 -5.32
N LEU A 259 39.14 -27.24 -5.84
CA LEU A 259 38.72 -27.19 -7.23
C LEU A 259 38.23 -25.76 -7.60
N MET A 260 37.39 -25.18 -6.78
CA MET A 260 36.88 -23.83 -7.06
C MET A 260 37.97 -22.78 -7.09
N LYS A 261 39.01 -22.86 -6.25
CA LYS A 261 40.17 -21.95 -6.28
C LYS A 261 41.00 -22.04 -7.56
N HIS A 262 40.95 -23.16 -8.26
CA HIS A 262 41.68 -23.34 -9.53
C HIS A 262 40.82 -22.96 -10.75
N LEU A 263 39.51 -22.88 -10.60
CA LEU A 263 38.56 -22.55 -11.66
C LEU A 263 38.21 -21.05 -11.69
N CYS A 264 38.41 -20.33 -10.60
CA CYS A 264 38.21 -18.89 -10.45
C CYS A 264 39.54 -18.18 -10.29
#